data_97b90bab9e94de6eb1ec32ed37b23dd8
#
_entry.id   97b90bab9e94de6eb1ec32ed37b23dd8
#
_cell.length_a   1.000
_cell.length_b   1.000
_cell.length_c   1.000
_cell.angle_alpha   90.00
_cell.angle_beta   90.00
_cell.angle_gamma   90.00
#
_symmetry.space_group_name_H-M   'P 1'
#
loop_
_entity.id
_entity.type
_entity.pdbx_description
1 polymer ?
#
loop_
_entity_poly.entity_id
_entity_poly.type
_entity_poly.pdbx_seq_one_letter_code
_entity_poly.pdbx_strand_id
1 'polypeptide(L)'
;MKNCQIFIFTDLDGSLLNHNNFEFKEIKDFILDCIKNGIKIIPNTSKTNSEIQLFLDQLGQNLPFIVENGAAIHNLDLVHPKIKVKNNSLVFSRSLPEILKLFEKNIPIDFQKRCFFLKDMSSIEQMKILGLNKKYLPFALNRDYSIPLVFEGSKEIVNEFTGHLKKIGMKMHEGGRIYNICDDCSKGKAMITLIEKLKITLLFSVDPYLKF
;
A
#
# COMPACT_ATOMS: atom_id res chain seq x y z
N MET A 1 -30.40 -19.03 8.73
CA MET A 1 -29.88 -18.08 7.72
C MET A 1 -28.38 -18.07 7.82
N LYS A 2 -27.61 -18.29 6.72
CA LYS A 2 -26.15 -18.11 6.75
C LYS A 2 -25.91 -16.62 7.00
N ASN A 3 -25.25 -16.28 8.12
CA ASN A 3 -24.84 -14.90 8.38
C ASN A 3 -23.94 -14.45 7.22
N CYS A 4 -24.45 -13.59 6.37
CA CYS A 4 -23.67 -12.98 5.29
C CYS A 4 -22.71 -11.97 5.94
N GLN A 5 -21.41 -12.24 5.88
CA GLN A 5 -20.41 -11.31 6.39
C GLN A 5 -20.03 -10.34 5.26
N ILE A 6 -20.14 -9.05 5.54
CA ILE A 6 -19.81 -7.99 4.58
C ILE A 6 -18.34 -7.59 4.78
N PHE A 7 -17.59 -7.51 3.67
CA PHE A 7 -16.22 -7.02 3.62
C PHE A 7 -16.16 -5.79 2.72
N ILE A 8 -15.54 -4.73 3.19
CA ILE A 8 -15.30 -3.51 2.42
C ILE A 8 -13.80 -3.31 2.29
N PHE A 9 -13.28 -3.44 1.06
CA PHE A 9 -11.92 -3.05 0.72
C PHE A 9 -11.94 -1.60 0.26
N THR A 10 -11.11 -0.76 0.86
CA THR A 10 -11.11 0.67 0.55
C THR A 10 -9.69 1.22 0.54
N ASP A 11 -9.40 2.13 -0.39
CA ASP A 11 -8.19 2.94 -0.27
C ASP A 11 -8.28 3.88 0.94
N LEU A 12 -7.18 4.46 1.34
CA LEU A 12 -7.14 5.49 2.37
C LEU A 12 -7.19 6.89 1.76
N ASP A 13 -6.19 7.23 0.95
CA ASP A 13 -6.07 8.59 0.40
C ASP A 13 -7.19 8.89 -0.60
N GLY A 14 -7.96 9.94 -0.32
CA GLY A 14 -9.09 10.33 -1.16
C GLY A 14 -10.32 9.42 -1.04
N SER A 15 -10.30 8.40 -0.17
CA SER A 15 -11.43 7.52 0.15
C SER A 15 -11.84 7.67 1.62
N LEU A 16 -11.07 7.09 2.55
CA LEU A 16 -11.31 7.28 4.00
C LEU A 16 -10.61 8.52 4.55
N LEU A 17 -9.49 8.94 3.97
CA LEU A 17 -8.77 10.13 4.37
C LEU A 17 -9.00 11.25 3.37
N ASN A 18 -9.23 12.44 3.86
CA ASN A 18 -9.31 13.63 3.01
C ASN A 18 -7.98 13.80 2.24
N HIS A 19 -8.06 14.05 0.95
CA HIS A 19 -6.91 14.12 0.07
C HIS A 19 -5.90 15.23 0.43
N ASN A 20 -6.36 16.31 1.05
CA ASN A 20 -5.55 17.50 1.32
C ASN A 20 -4.92 17.50 2.71
N ASN A 21 -5.64 17.06 3.74
CA ASN A 21 -5.21 17.14 5.13
C ASN A 21 -5.09 15.77 5.82
N PHE A 22 -5.44 14.68 5.13
CA PHE A 22 -5.42 13.30 5.65
C PHE A 22 -6.30 13.08 6.90
N GLU A 23 -7.25 13.99 7.15
CA GLU A 23 -8.24 13.85 8.22
C GLU A 23 -9.40 12.96 7.80
N PHE A 24 -10.04 12.31 8.77
CA PHE A 24 -11.21 11.45 8.57
C PHE A 24 -12.29 11.65 9.64
N LYS A 25 -12.22 12.77 10.34
CA LYS A 25 -13.15 13.09 11.46
C LYS A 25 -14.61 13.00 11.03
N GLU A 26 -14.92 13.45 9.82
CA GLU A 26 -16.29 13.49 9.28
C GLU A 26 -16.90 12.10 9.07
N ILE A 27 -16.05 11.09 8.79
CA ILE A 27 -16.50 9.72 8.52
C ILE A 27 -16.16 8.74 9.63
N LYS A 28 -15.46 9.21 10.69
CA LYS A 28 -15.01 8.34 11.79
C LYS A 28 -16.16 7.57 12.43
N ASP A 29 -17.23 8.27 12.79
CA ASP A 29 -18.39 7.67 13.45
C ASP A 29 -19.07 6.65 12.53
N PHE A 30 -19.16 6.94 11.23
CA PHE A 30 -19.70 6.00 10.24
C PHE A 30 -18.83 4.72 10.14
N ILE A 31 -17.50 4.85 10.14
CA ILE A 31 -16.57 3.69 10.16
C ILE A 31 -16.82 2.84 11.42
N LEU A 32 -16.91 3.49 12.58
CA LEU A 32 -17.15 2.81 13.86
C LEU A 32 -18.52 2.11 13.88
N ASP A 33 -19.55 2.72 13.34
CA ASP A 33 -20.87 2.11 13.23
C ASP A 33 -20.85 0.90 12.27
N CYS A 34 -20.15 0.97 11.15
CA CYS A 34 -19.93 -0.18 10.26
C CYS A 34 -19.29 -1.34 11.02
N ILE A 35 -18.22 -1.08 11.75
CA ILE A 35 -17.50 -2.11 12.54
C ILE A 35 -18.43 -2.71 13.61
N LYS A 36 -19.16 -1.88 14.33
CA LYS A 36 -20.14 -2.30 15.37
C LYS A 36 -21.23 -3.21 14.80
N ASN A 37 -21.63 -2.98 13.56
CA ASN A 37 -22.61 -3.81 12.85
C ASN A 37 -21.97 -5.04 12.16
N GLY A 38 -20.72 -5.39 12.47
CA GLY A 38 -20.04 -6.59 12.00
C GLY A 38 -19.50 -6.50 10.58
N ILE A 39 -19.50 -5.32 9.97
CA ILE A 39 -18.86 -5.08 8.67
C ILE A 39 -17.34 -5.07 8.86
N LYS A 40 -16.63 -5.83 8.04
CA LYS A 40 -15.17 -5.89 8.03
C LYS A 40 -14.63 -4.86 7.05
N ILE A 41 -14.04 -3.79 7.57
CA ILE A 41 -13.35 -2.78 6.76
C ILE A 41 -11.89 -3.18 6.64
N ILE A 42 -11.36 -3.21 5.42
CA ILE A 42 -10.00 -3.61 5.10
C ILE A 42 -9.36 -2.49 4.28
N PRO A 43 -8.59 -1.58 4.92
CA PRO A 43 -7.76 -0.63 4.19
C PRO A 43 -6.82 -1.35 3.22
N ASN A 44 -6.77 -0.89 1.96
CA ASN A 44 -5.95 -1.45 0.90
C ASN A 44 -5.23 -0.32 0.17
N THR A 45 -4.00 -0.02 0.59
CA THR A 45 -3.38 1.27 0.34
C THR A 45 -1.94 1.17 -0.17
N SER A 46 -1.43 2.27 -0.75
CA SER A 46 -0.01 2.48 -1.05
C SER A 46 0.83 2.90 0.16
N LYS A 47 0.17 3.22 1.29
CA LYS A 47 0.84 3.63 2.53
C LYS A 47 1.61 2.49 3.17
N THR A 48 2.55 2.88 4.05
CA THR A 48 3.37 1.97 4.86
C THR A 48 2.58 1.39 6.03
N ASN A 49 3.12 0.33 6.64
CA ASN A 49 2.59 -0.20 7.89
C ASN A 49 2.54 0.87 8.98
N SER A 50 3.59 1.68 9.11
CA SER A 50 3.67 2.75 10.12
C SER A 50 2.59 3.83 9.93
N GLU A 51 2.26 4.20 8.70
CA GLU A 51 1.17 5.14 8.42
C GLU A 51 -0.20 4.55 8.75
N ILE A 52 -0.40 3.25 8.48
CA ILE A 52 -1.64 2.56 8.85
C ILE A 52 -1.78 2.46 10.36
N GLN A 53 -0.73 2.13 11.11
CA GLN A 53 -0.80 2.09 12.57
C GLN A 53 -1.23 3.44 13.14
N LEU A 54 -0.70 4.54 12.62
CA LEU A 54 -1.11 5.87 13.03
C LEU A 54 -2.61 6.14 12.76
N PHE A 55 -3.13 5.67 11.63
CA PHE A 55 -4.56 5.75 11.33
C PHE A 55 -5.40 4.90 12.30
N LEU A 56 -4.99 3.67 12.59
CA LEU A 56 -5.71 2.77 13.50
C LEU A 56 -5.72 3.29 14.93
N ASP A 57 -4.61 3.86 15.39
CA ASP A 57 -4.52 4.54 16.71
C ASP A 57 -5.51 5.70 16.81
N GLN A 58 -5.59 6.53 15.77
CA GLN A 58 -6.54 7.64 15.72
C GLN A 58 -8.00 7.18 15.63
N LEU A 59 -8.24 6.06 14.92
CA LEU A 59 -9.56 5.44 14.82
C LEU A 59 -9.98 4.84 16.17
N GLY A 60 -9.02 4.35 16.97
CA GLY A 60 -9.25 3.63 18.22
C GLY A 60 -9.72 2.18 17.99
N GLN A 61 -9.39 1.59 16.83
CA GLN A 61 -9.78 0.24 16.43
C GLN A 61 -8.66 -0.45 15.68
N ASN A 62 -8.53 -1.77 15.87
CA ASN A 62 -7.66 -2.59 15.06
C ASN A 62 -8.43 -3.18 13.88
N LEU A 63 -7.90 -3.05 12.69
CA LEU A 63 -8.45 -3.59 11.45
C LEU A 63 -7.43 -4.51 10.76
N PRO A 64 -7.88 -5.48 9.94
CA PRO A 64 -7.01 -6.08 8.95
C PRO A 64 -6.72 -5.05 7.86
N PHE A 65 -5.53 -5.08 7.26
CA PHE A 65 -5.15 -4.09 6.25
C PHE A 65 -4.11 -4.62 5.26
N ILE A 66 -4.07 -4.01 4.09
CA ILE A 66 -3.14 -4.28 2.99
C ILE A 66 -2.28 -3.04 2.77
N VAL A 67 -0.95 -3.20 2.74
CA VAL A 67 0.03 -2.11 2.66
C VAL A 67 0.88 -2.16 1.40
N GLU A 68 1.53 -1.03 1.11
CA GLU A 68 2.53 -0.85 0.06
C GLU A 68 2.10 -1.48 -1.27
N ASN A 69 0.90 -1.09 -1.73
CA ASN A 69 0.31 -1.54 -3.00
C ASN A 69 0.10 -3.07 -3.10
N GLY A 70 -0.21 -3.72 -1.98
CA GLY A 70 -0.48 -5.15 -1.95
C GLY A 70 0.74 -6.00 -1.61
N ALA A 71 1.80 -5.41 -1.07
CA ALA A 71 3.01 -6.13 -0.69
C ALA A 71 2.82 -7.04 0.52
N ALA A 72 1.95 -6.65 1.46
CA ALA A 72 1.63 -7.47 2.62
C ALA A 72 0.20 -7.23 3.11
N ILE A 73 -0.38 -8.25 3.75
CA ILE A 73 -1.64 -8.21 4.50
C ILE A 73 -1.33 -8.47 5.96
N HIS A 74 -1.84 -7.64 6.85
CA HIS A 74 -1.63 -7.73 8.29
C HIS A 74 -2.95 -7.95 9.05
N ASN A 75 -2.86 -8.37 10.32
CA ASN A 75 -3.98 -8.59 11.24
C ASN A 75 -5.02 -9.59 10.70
N LEU A 76 -4.55 -10.70 10.14
CA LEU A 76 -5.40 -11.69 9.49
C LEU A 76 -6.35 -12.42 10.45
N ASP A 77 -6.03 -12.52 11.73
CA ASP A 77 -6.89 -13.05 12.79
C ASP A 77 -8.18 -12.22 12.94
N LEU A 78 -8.14 -10.91 12.66
CA LEU A 78 -9.31 -10.03 12.66
C LEU A 78 -10.23 -10.29 11.46
N VAL A 79 -9.70 -10.87 10.38
CA VAL A 79 -10.51 -11.27 9.22
C VAL A 79 -11.26 -12.55 9.53
N HIS A 80 -10.53 -13.57 9.98
CA HIS A 80 -11.12 -14.85 10.33
C HIS A 80 -10.25 -15.61 11.37
N PRO A 81 -10.79 -16.00 12.53
CA PRO A 81 -10.01 -16.57 13.65
C PRO A 81 -9.35 -17.91 13.34
N LYS A 82 -9.75 -18.62 12.27
CA LYS A 82 -9.13 -19.87 11.82
C LYS A 82 -7.89 -19.66 10.97
N ILE A 83 -7.59 -18.42 10.51
CA ILE A 83 -6.38 -18.13 9.75
C ILE A 83 -5.20 -18.09 10.71
N LYS A 84 -4.42 -19.16 10.70
CA LYS A 84 -3.16 -19.23 11.45
C LYS A 84 -2.00 -19.06 10.46
N VAL A 85 -1.40 -17.89 10.45
CA VAL A 85 -0.19 -17.58 9.66
C VAL A 85 0.89 -17.02 10.57
N LYS A 86 2.15 -17.20 10.16
CA LYS A 86 3.29 -16.67 10.92
C LYS A 86 3.15 -15.14 11.04
N ASN A 87 3.33 -14.63 12.24
CA ASN A 87 3.24 -13.20 12.57
C ASN A 87 1.91 -12.54 12.15
N ASN A 88 0.82 -13.33 12.05
CA ASN A 88 -0.51 -12.82 11.70
C ASN A 88 -0.55 -12.03 10.37
N SER A 89 0.35 -12.34 9.42
CA SER A 89 0.56 -11.60 8.19
C SER A 89 0.82 -12.52 7.01
N LEU A 90 0.41 -12.10 5.81
CA LEU A 90 0.83 -12.66 4.53
C LEU A 90 1.68 -11.65 3.79
N VAL A 91 2.89 -12.04 3.42
CA VAL A 91 3.84 -11.19 2.68
C VAL A 91 3.99 -11.75 1.27
N PHE A 92 3.84 -10.89 0.26
CA PHE A 92 3.92 -11.25 -1.16
C PHE A 92 5.16 -10.68 -1.85
N SER A 93 5.87 -9.80 -1.17
CA SER A 93 7.04 -9.09 -1.68
C SER A 93 8.31 -9.53 -0.97
N ARG A 94 9.44 -9.42 -1.66
CA ARG A 94 10.76 -9.40 -1.02
C ARG A 94 10.88 -8.18 -0.11
N SER A 95 11.77 -8.26 0.85
CA SER A 95 12.11 -7.12 1.72
C SER A 95 12.77 -5.99 0.94
N LEU A 96 12.66 -4.76 1.44
CA LEU A 96 13.30 -3.58 0.82
C LEU A 96 14.81 -3.77 0.55
N PRO A 97 15.64 -4.34 1.46
CA PRO A 97 17.05 -4.59 1.16
C PRO A 97 17.26 -5.56 -0.02
N GLU A 98 16.41 -6.59 -0.15
CA GLU A 98 16.50 -7.55 -1.26
C GLU A 98 16.10 -6.90 -2.59
N ILE A 99 15.05 -6.04 -2.57
CA ILE A 99 14.61 -5.27 -3.74
C ILE A 99 15.72 -4.32 -4.19
N LEU A 100 16.35 -3.57 -3.27
CA LEU A 100 17.46 -2.67 -3.57
C LEU A 100 18.64 -3.42 -4.19
N LYS A 101 19.06 -4.53 -3.60
CA LYS A 101 20.16 -5.35 -4.11
C LYS A 101 19.89 -5.87 -5.52
N LEU A 102 18.65 -6.32 -5.79
CA LEU A 102 18.27 -6.77 -7.14
C LEU A 102 18.23 -5.62 -8.14
N PHE A 103 17.71 -4.47 -7.75
CA PHE A 103 17.68 -3.25 -8.54
C PHE A 103 19.09 -2.84 -8.95
N GLU A 104 19.99 -2.66 -7.99
CA GLU A 104 21.38 -2.24 -8.22
C GLU A 104 22.14 -3.21 -9.13
N LYS A 105 21.91 -4.52 -8.96
CA LYS A 105 22.60 -5.56 -9.74
C LYS A 105 22.14 -5.65 -11.20
N ASN A 106 20.86 -5.43 -11.47
CA ASN A 106 20.24 -5.82 -12.75
C ASN A 106 19.73 -4.66 -13.60
N ILE A 107 19.50 -3.49 -13.01
CA ILE A 107 19.03 -2.33 -13.77
C ILE A 107 20.24 -1.62 -14.38
N PRO A 108 20.20 -1.29 -15.71
CA PRO A 108 21.27 -0.56 -16.34
C PRO A 108 21.54 0.79 -15.66
N ILE A 109 22.83 1.15 -15.58
CA ILE A 109 23.29 2.34 -14.83
C ILE A 109 22.64 3.64 -15.31
N ASP A 110 22.31 3.74 -16.61
CA ASP A 110 21.67 4.91 -17.17
C ASP A 110 20.25 5.12 -16.66
N PHE A 111 19.54 4.05 -16.33
CA PHE A 111 18.25 4.13 -15.64
C PHE A 111 18.41 4.39 -14.15
N GLN A 112 19.42 3.79 -13.51
CA GLN A 112 19.69 4.04 -12.09
C GLN A 112 19.97 5.52 -11.83
N LYS A 113 20.73 6.19 -12.70
CA LYS A 113 21.05 7.63 -12.62
C LYS A 113 19.82 8.54 -12.75
N ARG A 114 18.72 8.04 -13.31
CA ARG A 114 17.45 8.76 -13.45
C ARG A 114 16.51 8.55 -12.26
N CYS A 115 16.89 7.66 -11.32
CA CYS A 115 16.12 7.36 -10.12
C CYS A 115 16.61 8.23 -8.96
N PHE A 116 15.77 9.12 -8.49
CA PHE A 116 16.03 9.94 -7.31
C PHE A 116 15.23 9.37 -6.16
N PHE A 117 15.89 8.57 -5.31
CA PHE A 117 15.22 7.93 -4.19
C PHE A 117 14.89 8.94 -3.11
N LEU A 118 13.67 8.88 -2.58
CA LEU A 118 13.23 9.80 -1.53
C LEU A 118 14.13 9.76 -0.30
N LYS A 119 14.64 8.58 0.07
CA LYS A 119 15.54 8.41 1.23
C LYS A 119 16.82 9.24 1.16
N ASP A 120 17.28 9.57 -0.06
CA ASP A 120 18.53 10.30 -0.30
C ASP A 120 18.32 11.82 -0.43
N MET A 121 17.06 12.28 -0.40
CA MET A 121 16.70 13.69 -0.48
C MET A 121 16.65 14.35 0.90
N SER A 122 16.79 15.67 0.93
CA SER A 122 16.59 16.45 2.15
C SER A 122 15.13 16.38 2.63
N SER A 123 14.92 16.56 3.93
CA SER A 123 13.56 16.58 4.50
C SER A 123 12.66 17.66 3.89
N ILE A 124 13.24 18.78 3.42
CA ILE A 124 12.50 19.87 2.76
C ILE A 124 11.97 19.39 1.40
N GLU A 125 12.81 18.73 0.61
CA GLU A 125 12.41 18.15 -0.67
C GLU A 125 11.37 17.07 -0.49
N GLN A 126 11.57 16.14 0.46
CA GLN A 126 10.62 15.08 0.80
C GLN A 126 9.25 15.66 1.17
N MET A 127 9.20 16.69 2.03
CA MET A 127 7.95 17.38 2.40
C MET A 127 7.25 18.00 1.19
N LYS A 128 8.02 18.67 0.32
CA LYS A 128 7.48 19.31 -0.89
C LYS A 128 6.91 18.28 -1.86
N ILE A 129 7.65 17.20 -2.11
CA ILE A 129 7.25 16.14 -3.06
C ILE A 129 6.04 15.37 -2.54
N LEU A 130 6.09 14.93 -1.29
CA LEU A 130 5.01 14.13 -0.69
C LEU A 130 3.79 14.98 -0.26
N GLY A 131 3.97 16.28 -0.10
CA GLY A 131 2.92 17.16 0.45
C GLY A 131 2.62 16.88 1.92
N LEU A 132 3.60 16.34 2.66
CA LEU A 132 3.46 15.95 4.06
C LEU A 132 4.14 16.94 4.99
N ASN A 133 3.58 17.10 6.20
CA ASN A 133 4.26 17.79 7.30
C ASN A 133 5.43 16.94 7.80
N LYS A 134 6.47 17.60 8.34
CA LYS A 134 7.69 16.97 8.87
C LYS A 134 7.42 15.81 9.83
N LYS A 135 6.39 15.93 10.67
CA LYS A 135 6.02 14.89 11.65
C LYS A 135 5.57 13.57 11.03
N TYR A 136 5.08 13.58 9.77
CA TYR A 136 4.59 12.38 9.08
C TYR A 136 5.63 11.73 8.18
N LEU A 137 6.73 12.42 7.87
CA LEU A 137 7.79 11.87 7.00
C LEU A 137 8.36 10.54 7.50
N PRO A 138 8.71 10.38 8.80
CA PRO A 138 9.26 9.11 9.28
C PRO A 138 8.32 7.93 9.01
N PHE A 139 7.01 8.13 9.11
CA PHE A 139 6.03 7.07 8.84
C PHE A 139 5.97 6.73 7.36
N ALA A 140 5.91 7.73 6.47
CA ALA A 140 5.83 7.53 5.03
C ALA A 140 7.10 6.94 4.41
N LEU A 141 8.26 7.21 5.01
CA LEU A 141 9.56 6.70 4.57
C LEU A 141 9.94 5.35 5.20
N ASN A 142 9.25 4.90 6.25
CA ASN A 142 9.49 3.61 6.90
C ASN A 142 8.84 2.47 6.08
N ARG A 143 9.44 2.16 4.93
CA ARG A 143 8.97 1.15 3.99
C ARG A 143 9.65 -0.18 4.18
N ASP A 144 8.87 -1.24 4.10
CA ASP A 144 9.34 -2.62 4.24
C ASP A 144 9.51 -3.30 2.87
N TYR A 145 8.76 -2.87 1.84
CA TYR A 145 8.58 -3.62 0.59
C TYR A 145 8.65 -2.78 -0.68
N SER A 146 8.93 -1.49 -0.61
CA SER A 146 8.94 -0.63 -1.79
C SER A 146 9.94 0.52 -1.70
N ILE A 147 10.40 1.00 -2.86
CA ILE A 147 11.33 2.11 -3.01
C ILE A 147 10.56 3.30 -3.58
N PRO A 148 10.28 4.35 -2.78
CA PRO A 148 9.68 5.56 -3.28
C PRO A 148 10.75 6.43 -3.97
N LEU A 149 10.44 6.91 -5.19
CA LEU A 149 11.37 7.71 -6.00
C LEU A 149 10.66 8.70 -6.91
N VAL A 150 11.42 9.70 -7.35
CA VAL A 150 11.13 10.48 -8.56
C VAL A 150 11.97 9.89 -9.71
N PHE A 151 11.37 9.74 -10.87
CA PHE A 151 12.06 9.24 -12.06
C PHE A 151 12.06 10.31 -13.15
N GLU A 152 13.24 10.59 -13.72
CA GLU A 152 13.40 11.56 -14.80
C GLU A 152 13.48 10.86 -16.16
N GLY A 153 12.49 11.11 -17.02
CA GLY A 153 12.46 10.57 -18.36
C GLY A 153 11.19 10.92 -19.12
N SER A 154 11.26 10.82 -20.45
CA SER A 154 10.07 10.86 -21.28
C SER A 154 9.21 9.59 -21.03
N LYS A 155 7.99 9.59 -21.54
CA LYS A 155 7.08 8.44 -21.41
C LYS A 155 7.68 7.16 -22.01
N GLU A 156 8.44 7.29 -23.10
CA GLU A 156 9.14 6.18 -23.76
C GLU A 156 10.22 5.60 -22.84
N ILE A 157 11.03 6.46 -22.19
CA ILE A 157 12.07 6.05 -21.23
C ILE A 157 11.46 5.39 -19.99
N VAL A 158 10.34 5.90 -19.49
CA VAL A 158 9.57 5.26 -18.38
C VAL A 158 9.11 3.89 -18.79
N ASN A 159 8.58 3.72 -20.01
CA ASN A 159 8.12 2.42 -20.50
C ASN A 159 9.29 1.42 -20.65
N GLU A 160 10.44 1.87 -21.18
CA GLU A 160 11.62 1.03 -21.28
C GLU A 160 12.14 0.61 -19.92
N PHE A 161 12.24 1.55 -18.97
CA PHE A 161 12.61 1.26 -17.58
C PHE A 161 11.67 0.24 -16.93
N THR A 162 10.37 0.42 -17.11
CA THR A 162 9.36 -0.54 -16.62
C THR A 162 9.57 -1.94 -17.24
N GLY A 163 9.99 -2.01 -18.50
CA GLY A 163 10.37 -3.26 -19.16
C GLY A 163 11.58 -3.95 -18.50
N HIS A 164 12.59 -3.19 -18.08
CA HIS A 164 13.73 -3.72 -17.32
C HIS A 164 13.32 -4.22 -15.94
N LEU A 165 12.51 -3.47 -15.20
CA LEU A 165 11.97 -3.90 -13.90
C LEU A 165 11.19 -5.22 -14.01
N LYS A 166 10.33 -5.35 -15.02
CA LYS A 166 9.54 -6.56 -15.26
C LYS A 166 10.40 -7.80 -15.49
N LYS A 167 11.55 -7.68 -16.18
CA LYS A 167 12.48 -8.81 -16.41
C LYS A 167 13.03 -9.40 -15.12
N ILE A 168 13.08 -8.62 -14.04
CA ILE A 168 13.58 -9.07 -12.72
C ILE A 168 12.44 -9.28 -11.70
N GLY A 169 11.20 -9.36 -12.19
CA GLY A 169 10.03 -9.60 -11.35
C GLY A 169 9.62 -8.41 -10.49
N MET A 170 10.00 -7.19 -10.91
CA MET A 170 9.63 -5.96 -10.25
C MET A 170 8.62 -5.17 -11.06
N LYS A 171 7.96 -4.23 -10.39
CA LYS A 171 6.96 -3.35 -10.95
C LYS A 171 7.14 -1.93 -10.43
N MET A 172 6.81 -0.96 -11.25
CA MET A 172 6.72 0.44 -10.86
C MET A 172 5.26 0.86 -10.82
N HIS A 173 4.80 1.26 -9.64
CA HIS A 173 3.48 1.88 -9.46
C HIS A 173 3.63 3.40 -9.58
N GLU A 174 2.79 3.99 -10.42
CA GLU A 174 2.65 5.44 -10.52
C GLU A 174 1.67 5.91 -9.44
N GLY A 175 2.14 6.78 -8.56
CA GLY A 175 1.34 7.54 -7.63
C GLY A 175 1.09 8.96 -8.13
N GLY A 176 0.27 9.74 -7.45
CA GLY A 176 -0.02 11.11 -7.87
C GLY A 176 1.19 12.05 -7.86
N ARG A 177 2.27 11.72 -7.16
CA ARG A 177 3.45 12.60 -6.96
C ARG A 177 4.79 11.88 -7.14
N ILE A 178 4.82 10.58 -6.96
CA ILE A 178 6.04 9.75 -6.98
C ILE A 178 5.74 8.40 -7.60
N TYR A 179 6.80 7.72 -7.98
CA TYR A 179 6.77 6.30 -8.31
C TYR A 179 7.18 5.46 -7.10
N ASN A 180 6.68 4.21 -7.06
CA ASN A 180 7.10 3.20 -6.08
C ASN A 180 7.52 1.94 -6.82
N ILE A 181 8.79 1.53 -6.68
CA ILE A 181 9.28 0.24 -7.18
C ILE A 181 9.07 -0.81 -6.10
N CYS A 182 8.47 -1.92 -6.45
CA CYS A 182 8.26 -3.08 -5.59
C CYS A 182 8.27 -4.36 -6.43
N ASP A 183 8.08 -5.51 -5.80
CA ASP A 183 7.82 -6.76 -6.51
C ASP A 183 6.51 -6.71 -7.29
N ASP A 184 6.26 -7.71 -8.17
CA ASP A 184 5.02 -7.81 -8.94
C ASP A 184 3.81 -8.14 -8.03
N CYS A 185 3.55 -7.25 -7.09
CA CYS A 185 2.35 -7.24 -6.24
C CYS A 185 1.40 -6.11 -6.65
N SER A 186 0.15 -6.21 -6.26
CA SER A 186 -0.83 -5.15 -6.45
C SER A 186 -1.96 -5.26 -5.42
N LYS A 187 -2.63 -4.13 -5.14
CA LYS A 187 -3.83 -4.07 -4.30
C LYS A 187 -4.86 -5.13 -4.70
N GLY A 188 -5.11 -5.30 -6.01
CA GLY A 188 -6.04 -6.29 -6.55
C GLY A 188 -5.60 -7.72 -6.29
N LYS A 189 -4.32 -8.08 -6.55
CA LYS A 189 -3.78 -9.42 -6.28
C LYS A 189 -3.89 -9.79 -4.80
N ALA A 190 -3.53 -8.88 -3.90
CA ALA A 190 -3.62 -9.11 -2.45
C ALA A 190 -5.07 -9.30 -1.99
N MET A 191 -5.99 -8.47 -2.49
CA MET A 191 -7.42 -8.59 -2.22
C MET A 191 -7.98 -9.95 -2.69
N ILE A 192 -7.71 -10.34 -3.94
CA ILE A 192 -8.16 -11.63 -4.50
C ILE A 192 -7.62 -12.79 -3.65
N THR A 193 -6.31 -12.77 -3.33
CA THR A 193 -5.72 -13.82 -2.48
C THR A 193 -6.42 -13.93 -1.13
N LEU A 194 -6.78 -12.80 -0.51
CA LEU A 194 -7.49 -12.81 0.76
C LEU A 194 -8.89 -13.40 0.62
N ILE A 195 -9.62 -13.02 -0.43
CA ILE A 195 -10.96 -13.53 -0.73
C ILE A 195 -10.94 -15.03 -0.97
N GLU A 196 -10.01 -15.52 -1.79
CA GLU A 196 -9.86 -16.94 -2.10
C GLU A 196 -9.53 -17.76 -0.84
N LYS A 197 -8.57 -17.28 -0.02
CA LYS A 197 -8.22 -17.94 1.25
C LYS A 197 -9.40 -18.03 2.23
N LEU A 198 -10.27 -17.07 2.21
CA LEU A 198 -11.43 -17.00 3.08
C LEU A 198 -12.67 -17.70 2.49
N LYS A 199 -12.63 -18.13 1.22
CA LYS A 199 -13.80 -18.60 0.47
C LYS A 199 -14.99 -17.63 0.57
N ILE A 200 -14.70 -16.33 0.51
CA ILE A 200 -15.68 -15.26 0.61
C ILE A 200 -16.22 -14.95 -0.79
N THR A 201 -17.53 -14.76 -0.90
CA THR A 201 -18.14 -14.19 -2.09
C THR A 201 -18.09 -12.67 -1.98
N LEU A 202 -17.40 -12.01 -2.91
CA LEU A 202 -17.32 -10.54 -2.96
C LEU A 202 -18.70 -9.93 -3.18
N LEU A 203 -19.04 -8.94 -2.35
CA LEU A 203 -20.23 -8.14 -2.53
C LEU A 203 -19.91 -6.73 -3.07
N PHE A 204 -18.80 -6.08 -2.69
CA PHE A 204 -18.42 -4.74 -3.20
C PHE A 204 -16.92 -4.44 -3.02
N SER A 205 -16.36 -3.66 -3.97
CA SER A 205 -15.07 -2.98 -3.86
C SER A 205 -15.28 -1.48 -4.06
N VAL A 206 -14.73 -0.64 -3.18
CA VAL A 206 -14.79 0.83 -3.27
C VAL A 206 -13.38 1.36 -3.52
N ASP A 207 -12.83 1.08 -4.69
CA ASP A 207 -11.61 1.72 -5.19
C ASP A 207 -11.78 1.99 -6.68
N PRO A 208 -11.95 3.27 -7.09
CA PRO A 208 -12.11 3.64 -8.50
C PRO A 208 -10.86 3.37 -9.34
N TYR A 209 -9.71 3.05 -8.71
CA TYR A 209 -8.42 2.81 -9.37
C TYR A 209 -7.96 1.34 -9.31
N LEU A 210 -8.78 0.41 -8.78
CA LEU A 210 -8.48 -1.02 -8.82
C LEU A 210 -8.43 -1.49 -10.27
N LYS A 211 -7.22 -1.54 -10.83
CA LYS A 211 -6.95 -2.25 -12.08
C LYS A 211 -6.77 -3.73 -11.76
N PHE A 212 -7.73 -4.55 -12.20
CA PHE A 212 -7.67 -6.00 -12.17
C PHE A 212 -6.64 -6.54 -13.16
#